data_6a1306da7566496d231d40a69fcba865
#
_entry.id   6a1306da7566496d231d40a69fcba865
#
_cell.length_a   1.000
_cell.length_b   1.000
_cell.length_c   1.000
_cell.angle_alpha   90.00
_cell.angle_beta   90.00
_cell.angle_gamma   90.00
#
_symmetry.space_group_name_H-M   'P 1'
#
loop_
_entity.id
_entity.type
_entity.pdbx_description
1 polymer ?
#
loop_
_entity_poly.entity_id
_entity_poly.type
_entity_poly.pdbx_seq_one_letter_code
_entity_poly.pdbx_strand_id
1 'polypeptide(L)'
;MTEVEFLRRAIAQGQGLAEADLVLKGGRFLDLVTGDLVASDIAICGDRIVGTFGAYRGAREIDVARRIVVPGFIDTHFHVESSLMPPQEFERCVLPHGVTTGICDPHEMANVLGTEAFAWFLAASESLAMDLRVQLSSCVPATDHLETSGARIDAQDLLAFAGHPKVIGLAEFMNFPGVLAGDPGVLAKLAAFQSRHIDGHAPLLRGKGLNGYIAAGIRTEHEATTPEEALEKLSKGLTVLIREGSVCKDLHALAPILTDQTAPFLAFCTDDRNPLDIAEEGHLDFVIRTAIALGVPPLAAYRAASWSAARAFGLHDRGLVAPGQRADLVVLDDLAACAVSQVFSAGRPVDAALFDARPPLDSIGRGSVRARHVTEADFAAPGSGPSTPVIGVVPGKIITLRHDLTLPYSGGERRIDLDQDVVKVAVVERHGRTPPGARGIGVAFVKLSLIHISEPTRPY
;
A
#
# COMPACT_ATOMS: atom_id res chain seq x y z
N MET A 1 -4.75 -26.68 -21.11
CA MET A 1 -3.32 -26.76 -21.49
C MET A 1 -2.53 -27.19 -20.26
N THR A 2 -1.74 -28.23 -20.36
CA THR A 2 -0.86 -28.67 -19.28
C THR A 2 0.35 -27.74 -19.15
N GLU A 3 1.03 -27.72 -18.00
CA GLU A 3 2.26 -26.93 -17.80
C GLU A 3 3.36 -27.33 -18.83
N VAL A 4 3.48 -28.61 -19.15
CA VAL A 4 4.45 -29.08 -20.15
C VAL A 4 4.13 -28.55 -21.55
N GLU A 5 2.86 -28.50 -21.94
CA GLU A 5 2.42 -27.92 -23.22
C GLU A 5 2.69 -26.40 -23.26
N PHE A 6 2.42 -25.70 -22.15
CA PHE A 6 2.74 -24.30 -22.04
C PHE A 6 4.25 -24.05 -22.19
N LEU A 7 5.10 -24.80 -21.46
CA LEU A 7 6.55 -24.65 -21.55
C LEU A 7 7.09 -24.90 -22.96
N ARG A 8 6.59 -25.95 -23.67
CA ARG A 8 6.98 -26.19 -25.07
C ARG A 8 6.66 -25.01 -25.98
N ARG A 9 5.46 -24.45 -25.83
CA ARG A 9 5.02 -23.30 -26.60
C ARG A 9 5.87 -22.06 -26.26
N ALA A 10 6.07 -21.75 -24.99
CA ALA A 10 6.85 -20.61 -24.54
C ALA A 10 8.32 -20.68 -25.02
N ILE A 11 8.94 -21.88 -24.98
CA ILE A 11 10.30 -22.10 -25.48
C ILE A 11 10.36 -21.88 -27.02
N ALA A 12 9.44 -22.46 -27.78
CA ALA A 12 9.42 -22.29 -29.21
C ALA A 12 9.18 -20.84 -29.66
N GLN A 13 8.27 -20.14 -28.98
CA GLN A 13 7.99 -18.72 -29.20
C GLN A 13 9.19 -17.84 -28.82
N GLY A 14 9.81 -18.11 -27.66
CA GLY A 14 11.00 -17.37 -27.20
C GLY A 14 12.22 -17.54 -28.11
N GLN A 15 12.37 -18.69 -28.75
CA GLN A 15 13.40 -18.93 -29.78
C GLN A 15 13.05 -18.33 -31.15
N GLY A 16 11.84 -17.78 -31.32
CA GLY A 16 11.36 -17.30 -32.62
C GLY A 16 11.03 -18.39 -33.64
N LEU A 17 10.93 -19.65 -33.19
CA LEU A 17 10.56 -20.82 -34.02
C LEU A 17 9.05 -20.91 -34.27
N ALA A 18 8.27 -20.28 -33.41
CA ALA A 18 6.82 -20.15 -33.50
C ALA A 18 6.40 -18.70 -33.30
N GLU A 19 5.24 -18.32 -33.84
CA GLU A 19 4.65 -17.00 -33.55
C GLU A 19 4.24 -16.88 -32.10
N ALA A 20 4.60 -15.76 -31.46
CA ALA A 20 4.16 -15.43 -30.11
C ALA A 20 2.65 -15.12 -30.09
N ASP A 21 2.00 -15.25 -28.93
CA ASP A 21 0.57 -14.93 -28.83
C ASP A 21 0.35 -13.42 -29.04
N LEU A 22 1.25 -12.60 -28.48
CA LEU A 22 1.26 -11.14 -28.63
C LEU A 22 2.70 -10.66 -28.77
N VAL A 23 2.92 -9.67 -29.64
CA VAL A 23 4.19 -8.94 -29.72
C VAL A 23 3.95 -7.45 -29.66
N LEU A 24 4.64 -6.77 -28.74
CA LEU A 24 4.72 -5.32 -28.74
C LEU A 24 5.85 -4.89 -29.68
N LYS A 25 5.51 -4.06 -30.66
CA LYS A 25 6.39 -3.64 -31.78
C LYS A 25 6.75 -2.16 -31.67
N GLY A 26 7.86 -1.80 -32.25
CA GLY A 26 8.20 -0.40 -32.57
C GLY A 26 8.58 0.46 -31.35
N GLY A 27 8.69 -0.13 -30.16
CA GLY A 27 9.02 0.56 -28.93
C GLY A 27 10.45 0.39 -28.46
N ARG A 28 10.74 0.95 -27.32
CA ARG A 28 11.95 0.70 -26.53
C ARG A 28 11.52 0.28 -25.12
N PHE A 29 12.23 -0.61 -24.49
CA PHE A 29 12.00 -0.88 -23.07
C PHE A 29 13.15 -0.34 -22.22
N LEU A 30 12.84 0.04 -20.99
CA LEU A 30 13.83 0.41 -19.98
C LEU A 30 14.39 -0.88 -19.37
N ASP A 31 15.67 -1.15 -19.66
CA ASP A 31 16.40 -2.22 -19.00
C ASP A 31 16.79 -1.77 -17.59
N LEU A 32 16.11 -2.30 -16.59
CA LEU A 32 16.39 -1.94 -15.18
C LEU A 32 17.71 -2.53 -14.66
N VAL A 33 18.39 -3.38 -15.43
CA VAL A 33 19.72 -3.89 -15.05
C VAL A 33 20.79 -2.86 -15.39
N THR A 34 20.76 -2.34 -16.63
CA THR A 34 21.80 -1.43 -17.15
C THR A 34 21.39 0.05 -17.10
N GLY A 35 20.09 0.34 -17.08
CA GLY A 35 19.55 1.70 -17.21
C GLY A 35 19.34 2.16 -18.65
N ASP A 36 19.62 1.30 -19.63
CA ASP A 36 19.51 1.66 -21.04
C ASP A 36 18.07 1.57 -21.57
N LEU A 37 17.77 2.39 -22.58
CA LEU A 37 16.57 2.27 -23.39
C LEU A 37 16.86 1.40 -24.60
N VAL A 38 16.40 0.14 -24.57
CA VAL A 38 16.68 -0.89 -25.58
C VAL A 38 15.55 -0.93 -26.63
N ALA A 39 15.89 -0.67 -27.90
CA ALA A 39 14.96 -0.88 -29.02
C ALA A 39 14.83 -2.38 -29.30
N SER A 40 13.65 -2.94 -29.06
CA SER A 40 13.38 -4.38 -29.21
C SER A 40 11.90 -4.65 -29.28
N ASP A 41 11.52 -5.73 -29.96
CA ASP A 41 10.19 -6.33 -29.77
C ASP A 41 10.11 -6.97 -28.38
N ILE A 42 8.89 -7.07 -27.85
CA ILE A 42 8.60 -7.82 -26.63
C ILE A 42 7.58 -8.90 -26.98
N ALA A 43 8.02 -10.16 -26.98
CA ALA A 43 7.18 -11.31 -27.30
C ALA A 43 6.57 -11.91 -26.03
N ILE A 44 5.27 -12.23 -26.07
CA ILE A 44 4.48 -12.70 -24.95
C ILE A 44 3.78 -14.00 -25.33
N CYS A 45 3.88 -15.00 -24.46
CA CYS A 45 3.17 -16.27 -24.49
C CYS A 45 2.24 -16.38 -23.28
N GLY A 46 0.93 -16.30 -23.51
CA GLY A 46 -0.04 -16.29 -22.40
C GLY A 46 0.20 -15.09 -21.48
N ASP A 47 0.55 -15.39 -20.24
CA ASP A 47 0.83 -14.39 -19.20
C ASP A 47 2.33 -14.08 -19.00
N ARG A 48 3.23 -14.64 -19.82
CA ARG A 48 4.69 -14.52 -19.66
C ARG A 48 5.37 -13.84 -20.85
N ILE A 49 6.33 -12.99 -20.55
CA ILE A 49 7.30 -12.51 -21.54
C ILE A 49 8.19 -13.68 -21.94
N VAL A 50 8.34 -13.93 -23.22
CA VAL A 50 9.17 -15.03 -23.73
C VAL A 50 10.32 -14.55 -24.59
N GLY A 51 10.30 -13.29 -25.08
CA GLY A 51 11.37 -12.78 -25.93
C GLY A 51 11.54 -11.27 -25.81
N THR A 52 12.83 -10.87 -25.79
CA THR A 52 13.34 -9.50 -25.87
C THR A 52 14.67 -9.52 -26.64
N PHE A 53 15.27 -8.36 -26.91
CA PHE A 53 16.54 -8.20 -27.64
C PHE A 53 16.55 -8.84 -29.05
N GLY A 54 15.39 -8.90 -29.70
CA GLY A 54 15.25 -9.46 -31.03
C GLY A 54 13.99 -9.01 -31.75
N ALA A 55 13.83 -9.48 -32.99
CA ALA A 55 12.61 -9.32 -33.78
C ALA A 55 11.76 -10.60 -33.67
N TYR A 56 10.49 -10.45 -33.34
CA TYR A 56 9.54 -11.56 -33.21
C TYR A 56 8.32 -11.36 -34.10
N ARG A 57 7.66 -12.47 -34.47
CA ARG A 57 6.34 -12.46 -35.10
C ARG A 57 5.30 -12.88 -34.08
N GLY A 58 4.14 -12.24 -34.12
CA GLY A 58 3.03 -12.53 -33.21
C GLY A 58 1.74 -12.83 -33.97
N ALA A 59 0.91 -13.71 -33.42
CA ALA A 59 -0.47 -13.89 -33.87
C ALA A 59 -1.26 -12.57 -33.74
N ARG A 60 -0.93 -11.77 -32.74
CA ARG A 60 -1.35 -10.39 -32.58
C ARG A 60 -0.12 -9.50 -32.39
N GLU A 61 -0.08 -8.40 -33.12
CA GLU A 61 0.99 -7.41 -33.01
C GLU A 61 0.39 -6.05 -32.64
N ILE A 62 1.00 -5.36 -31.67
CA ILE A 62 0.60 -4.03 -31.24
C ILE A 62 1.81 -3.10 -31.41
N ASP A 63 1.67 -2.10 -32.28
CA ASP A 63 2.67 -1.04 -32.43
C ASP A 63 2.55 -0.05 -31.27
N VAL A 64 3.57 0.02 -30.43
CA VAL A 64 3.65 1.00 -29.34
C VAL A 64 4.27 2.32 -29.77
N ALA A 65 4.45 2.55 -31.08
CA ALA A 65 4.73 3.85 -31.71
C ALA A 65 5.94 4.61 -31.08
N ARG A 66 7.07 3.92 -30.91
CA ARG A 66 8.33 4.43 -30.31
C ARG A 66 8.25 4.80 -28.82
N ARG A 67 7.15 4.47 -28.13
CA ARG A 67 6.99 4.66 -26.70
C ARG A 67 7.96 3.80 -25.90
N ILE A 68 8.01 4.08 -24.60
CA ILE A 68 8.87 3.37 -23.68
C ILE A 68 8.02 2.36 -22.91
N VAL A 69 8.48 1.12 -22.86
CA VAL A 69 7.85 0.05 -22.08
C VAL A 69 8.66 -0.14 -20.80
N VAL A 70 7.97 -0.16 -19.67
CA VAL A 70 8.55 -0.45 -18.34
C VAL A 70 7.79 -1.61 -17.71
N PRO A 71 8.35 -2.30 -16.69
CA PRO A 71 7.60 -3.30 -15.94
C PRO A 71 6.40 -2.67 -15.25
N GLY A 72 5.35 -3.47 -15.03
CA GLY A 72 4.20 -3.07 -14.21
C GLY A 72 4.60 -2.65 -12.81
N PHE A 73 3.92 -1.64 -12.28
CA PHE A 73 4.21 -1.10 -10.95
C PHE A 73 3.63 -1.98 -9.87
N ILE A 74 4.29 -2.01 -8.72
CA ILE A 74 3.92 -2.78 -7.55
C ILE A 74 3.74 -1.82 -6.38
N ASP A 75 2.52 -1.67 -5.90
CA ASP A 75 2.24 -1.00 -4.64
C ASP A 75 2.47 -1.98 -3.51
N THR A 76 3.44 -1.67 -2.65
CA THR A 76 3.98 -2.63 -1.70
C THR A 76 3.25 -2.66 -0.36
N HIS A 77 2.43 -1.67 -0.08
CA HIS A 77 1.61 -1.61 1.12
C HIS A 77 0.50 -0.59 0.95
N PHE A 78 -0.75 -1.01 1.11
CA PHE A 78 -1.91 -0.12 1.07
C PHE A 78 -3.15 -0.78 1.69
N HIS A 79 -4.13 0.08 2.03
CA HIS A 79 -5.43 -0.30 2.55
C HIS A 79 -6.50 0.05 1.51
N VAL A 80 -7.13 -0.97 0.93
CA VAL A 80 -8.24 -0.75 -0.04
C VAL A 80 -9.36 0.04 0.61
N GLU A 81 -9.59 -0.19 1.89
CA GLU A 81 -10.62 0.43 2.71
C GLU A 81 -10.52 1.95 2.77
N SER A 82 -9.30 2.48 2.80
CA SER A 82 -9.03 3.93 2.81
C SER A 82 -9.48 4.63 1.53
N SER A 83 -9.62 3.87 0.44
CA SER A 83 -10.20 4.37 -0.82
C SER A 83 -11.72 4.43 -0.79
N LEU A 84 -12.38 3.89 0.23
CA LEU A 84 -13.85 3.76 0.34
C LEU A 84 -14.48 2.95 -0.80
N MET A 85 -13.69 2.12 -1.48
CA MET A 85 -14.12 1.29 -2.61
C MET A 85 -13.92 -0.20 -2.30
N PRO A 86 -14.71 -1.11 -2.91
CA PRO A 86 -14.38 -2.53 -2.91
C PRO A 86 -13.16 -2.80 -3.82
N PRO A 87 -12.46 -3.95 -3.65
CA PRO A 87 -11.26 -4.26 -4.43
C PRO A 87 -11.43 -4.16 -5.95
N GLN A 88 -12.60 -4.49 -6.49
CA GLN A 88 -12.88 -4.38 -7.91
C GLN A 88 -12.90 -2.94 -8.43
N GLU A 89 -13.49 -2.02 -7.66
CA GLU A 89 -13.51 -0.61 -8.06
C GLU A 89 -12.17 0.06 -7.77
N PHE A 90 -11.47 -0.35 -6.72
CA PHE A 90 -10.09 0.06 -6.49
C PHE A 90 -9.19 -0.31 -7.68
N GLU A 91 -9.25 -1.59 -8.14
CA GLU A 91 -8.53 -2.00 -9.34
C GLU A 91 -8.86 -1.12 -10.56
N ARG A 92 -10.14 -0.81 -10.79
CA ARG A 92 -10.58 0.06 -11.89
C ARG A 92 -9.92 1.44 -11.85
N CYS A 93 -9.67 1.95 -10.65
CA CYS A 93 -8.99 3.22 -10.46
C CYS A 93 -7.48 3.14 -10.66
N VAL A 94 -6.80 2.10 -10.12
CA VAL A 94 -5.34 2.10 -10.04
C VAL A 94 -4.64 1.34 -11.17
N LEU A 95 -5.26 0.32 -11.76
CA LEU A 95 -4.66 -0.48 -12.82
C LEU A 95 -4.35 0.36 -14.09
N PRO A 96 -5.21 1.32 -14.53
CA PRO A 96 -4.87 2.22 -15.63
C PRO A 96 -3.66 3.13 -15.36
N HIS A 97 -3.30 3.36 -14.09
CA HIS A 97 -2.09 4.08 -13.67
C HIS A 97 -0.84 3.19 -13.62
N GLY A 98 -0.94 1.93 -14.10
CA GLY A 98 0.20 1.01 -14.22
C GLY A 98 0.41 0.10 -13.03
N VAL A 99 -0.44 0.14 -11.99
CA VAL A 99 -0.33 -0.75 -10.81
C VAL A 99 -0.89 -2.12 -11.15
N THR A 100 -0.04 -3.01 -11.60
CA THR A 100 -0.41 -4.38 -12.02
C THR A 100 -0.36 -5.38 -10.87
N THR A 101 0.35 -5.04 -9.80
CA THR A 101 0.42 -5.83 -8.56
C THR A 101 0.22 -4.91 -7.37
N GLY A 102 -0.58 -5.36 -6.41
CA GLY A 102 -0.79 -4.65 -5.16
C GLY A 102 -0.71 -5.58 -3.97
N ILE A 103 -0.14 -5.12 -2.86
CA ILE A 103 -0.01 -5.85 -1.61
C ILE A 103 -0.82 -5.14 -0.55
N CYS A 104 -2.02 -5.65 -0.25
CA CYS A 104 -2.94 -5.02 0.68
C CYS A 104 -2.93 -5.68 2.05
N ASP A 105 -3.17 -4.86 3.08
CA ASP A 105 -3.53 -5.28 4.44
C ASP A 105 -4.97 -4.87 4.73
N PRO A 106 -5.94 -5.80 4.80
CA PRO A 106 -7.34 -5.47 5.05
C PRO A 106 -7.64 -5.34 6.55
N HIS A 107 -6.81 -4.66 7.34
CA HIS A 107 -6.95 -4.64 8.79
C HIS A 107 -8.14 -3.81 9.30
N GLU A 108 -8.56 -2.75 8.60
CA GLU A 108 -9.73 -1.98 8.98
C GLU A 108 -11.00 -2.82 8.88
N MET A 109 -11.13 -3.57 7.80
CA MET A 109 -12.28 -4.45 7.63
C MET A 109 -12.18 -5.65 8.58
N ALA A 110 -10.99 -6.20 8.77
CA ALA A 110 -10.74 -7.27 9.75
C ALA A 110 -10.98 -6.81 11.19
N ASN A 111 -10.71 -5.55 11.52
CA ASN A 111 -11.05 -4.96 12.81
C ASN A 111 -12.56 -5.02 13.10
N VAL A 112 -13.39 -4.90 12.08
CA VAL A 112 -14.86 -4.91 12.20
C VAL A 112 -15.43 -6.31 12.09
N LEU A 113 -14.96 -7.11 11.11
CA LEU A 113 -15.58 -8.39 10.70
C LEU A 113 -14.75 -9.62 11.07
N GLY A 114 -13.54 -9.44 11.61
CA GLY A 114 -12.65 -10.55 11.91
C GLY A 114 -12.14 -11.23 10.62
N THR A 115 -12.03 -12.54 10.68
CA THR A 115 -11.50 -13.36 9.59
C THR A 115 -12.38 -13.41 8.34
N GLU A 116 -13.65 -12.99 8.43
CA GLU A 116 -14.54 -12.87 7.28
C GLU A 116 -14.00 -11.87 6.26
N ALA A 117 -13.31 -10.82 6.73
CA ALA A 117 -12.63 -9.87 5.86
C ALA A 117 -11.57 -10.55 4.99
N PHE A 118 -10.73 -11.42 5.57
CA PHE A 118 -9.72 -12.15 4.81
C PHE A 118 -10.34 -13.04 3.73
N ALA A 119 -11.38 -13.81 4.08
CA ALA A 119 -12.08 -14.65 3.12
C ALA A 119 -12.61 -13.83 1.93
N TRP A 120 -13.19 -12.66 2.21
CA TRP A 120 -13.75 -11.79 1.19
C TRP A 120 -12.67 -11.16 0.29
N PHE A 121 -11.57 -10.64 0.87
CA PHE A 121 -10.47 -10.09 0.10
C PHE A 121 -9.77 -11.14 -0.77
N LEU A 122 -9.61 -12.36 -0.26
CA LEU A 122 -9.03 -13.46 -1.02
C LEU A 122 -9.93 -13.88 -2.18
N ALA A 123 -11.24 -13.99 -1.97
CA ALA A 123 -12.19 -14.25 -3.04
C ALA A 123 -12.20 -13.13 -4.09
N ALA A 124 -12.14 -11.87 -3.67
CA ALA A 124 -12.00 -10.73 -4.58
C ALA A 124 -10.73 -10.83 -5.42
N SER A 125 -9.59 -11.15 -4.80
CA SER A 125 -8.28 -11.23 -5.45
C SER A 125 -8.21 -12.25 -6.58
N GLU A 126 -9.05 -13.28 -6.56
CA GLU A 126 -9.12 -14.29 -7.62
C GLU A 126 -9.84 -13.78 -8.88
N SER A 127 -10.69 -12.77 -8.76
CA SER A 127 -11.48 -12.20 -9.85
C SER A 127 -10.85 -10.99 -10.52
N LEU A 128 -9.77 -10.45 -9.96
CA LEU A 128 -9.12 -9.24 -10.47
C LEU A 128 -8.14 -9.55 -11.61
N ALA A 129 -7.98 -8.58 -12.50
CA ALA A 129 -6.94 -8.57 -13.52
C ALA A 129 -5.58 -8.14 -12.91
N MET A 130 -5.60 -7.21 -11.97
CA MET A 130 -4.48 -6.88 -11.10
C MET A 130 -4.15 -8.07 -10.20
N ASP A 131 -2.88 -8.35 -9.97
CA ASP A 131 -2.49 -9.37 -9.00
C ASP A 131 -2.53 -8.77 -7.58
N LEU A 132 -3.72 -8.79 -6.98
CA LEU A 132 -3.89 -8.39 -5.60
C LEU A 132 -3.37 -9.50 -4.68
N ARG A 133 -2.36 -9.18 -3.88
CA ARG A 133 -1.80 -10.01 -2.82
C ARG A 133 -2.29 -9.53 -1.47
N VAL A 134 -2.61 -10.46 -0.59
CA VAL A 134 -3.15 -10.16 0.73
C VAL A 134 -2.12 -10.52 1.79
N GLN A 135 -1.82 -9.57 2.65
CA GLN A 135 -1.15 -9.80 3.92
C GLN A 135 -2.22 -10.01 4.99
N LEU A 136 -2.00 -10.95 5.89
CA LEU A 136 -2.93 -11.22 6.97
C LEU A 136 -2.65 -10.28 8.14
N SER A 137 -3.65 -9.54 8.58
CA SER A 137 -3.50 -8.44 9.53
C SER A 137 -3.02 -8.92 10.90
N SER A 138 -1.89 -8.38 11.36
CA SER A 138 -1.31 -8.68 12.67
C SER A 138 -1.99 -7.93 13.81
N CYS A 139 -2.66 -6.81 13.48
CA CYS A 139 -3.07 -5.73 14.37
C CYS A 139 -4.59 -5.65 14.59
N VAL A 140 -5.23 -6.78 14.88
CA VAL A 140 -6.69 -6.82 15.20
C VAL A 140 -6.89 -7.41 16.60
N PRO A 141 -6.94 -6.57 17.65
CA PRO A 141 -6.58 -5.14 17.69
C PRO A 141 -5.06 -4.91 17.59
N ALA A 142 -4.66 -3.65 17.29
CA ALA A 142 -3.25 -3.26 17.30
C ALA A 142 -2.68 -3.36 18.72
N THR A 143 -3.44 -2.89 19.72
CA THR A 143 -3.11 -3.01 21.15
C THR A 143 -4.34 -3.35 21.97
N ASP A 144 -4.19 -4.22 22.98
CA ASP A 144 -5.31 -4.69 23.80
C ASP A 144 -5.90 -3.61 24.73
N HIS A 145 -5.18 -2.52 24.97
CA HIS A 145 -5.52 -1.54 26.00
C HIS A 145 -5.96 -0.18 25.46
N LEU A 146 -5.61 0.14 24.22
CA LEU A 146 -5.82 1.48 23.66
C LEU A 146 -6.87 1.49 22.54
N GLU A 147 -7.25 0.33 22.05
CA GLU A 147 -8.16 0.19 20.91
C GLU A 147 -9.40 -0.61 21.29
N THR A 148 -10.57 -0.15 20.82
CA THR A 148 -11.80 -0.94 20.82
C THR A 148 -12.00 -1.56 19.46
N SER A 149 -11.74 -2.85 19.34
CA SER A 149 -11.89 -3.62 18.11
C SER A 149 -13.20 -4.40 18.06
N GLY A 150 -13.77 -4.54 16.89
CA GLY A 150 -14.94 -5.41 16.61
C GLY A 150 -14.61 -6.90 16.65
N ALA A 151 -13.36 -7.26 16.41
CA ALA A 151 -12.85 -8.62 16.41
C ALA A 151 -11.53 -8.73 17.19
N ARG A 152 -11.10 -9.97 17.42
CA ARG A 152 -9.78 -10.32 17.91
C ARG A 152 -9.26 -11.47 17.06
N ILE A 153 -8.07 -11.34 16.52
CA ILE A 153 -7.44 -12.32 15.64
C ILE A 153 -6.13 -12.78 16.28
N ASP A 154 -6.01 -14.07 16.47
CA ASP A 154 -4.81 -14.70 17.01
C ASP A 154 -4.01 -15.46 15.92
N ALA A 155 -2.94 -16.14 16.33
CA ALA A 155 -2.08 -16.87 15.40
C ALA A 155 -2.79 -18.05 14.72
N GLN A 156 -3.75 -18.70 15.37
CA GLN A 156 -4.49 -19.83 14.80
C GLN A 156 -5.47 -19.35 13.73
N ASP A 157 -6.13 -18.23 13.97
CA ASP A 157 -7.01 -17.58 13.00
C ASP A 157 -6.27 -17.26 11.72
N LEU A 158 -5.05 -16.69 11.83
CA LEU A 158 -4.19 -16.35 10.70
C LEU A 158 -3.71 -17.58 9.94
N LEU A 159 -3.31 -18.64 10.65
CA LEU A 159 -2.83 -19.88 10.04
C LEU A 159 -3.89 -20.58 9.17
N ALA A 160 -5.18 -20.39 9.46
CA ALA A 160 -6.27 -20.91 8.65
C ALA A 160 -6.24 -20.39 7.20
N PHE A 161 -5.71 -19.21 6.97
CA PHE A 161 -5.61 -18.58 5.65
C PHE A 161 -4.21 -18.63 5.04
N ALA A 162 -3.18 -18.93 5.84
CA ALA A 162 -1.79 -18.84 5.40
C ALA A 162 -1.46 -19.72 4.17
N GLY A 163 -2.22 -20.80 3.94
CA GLY A 163 -2.05 -21.69 2.79
C GLY A 163 -2.58 -21.15 1.46
N HIS A 164 -3.33 -20.06 1.44
CA HIS A 164 -3.92 -19.52 0.22
C HIS A 164 -2.84 -18.92 -0.70
N PRO A 165 -2.87 -19.19 -2.03
CA PRO A 165 -1.81 -18.75 -2.96
C PRO A 165 -1.67 -17.24 -3.08
N LYS A 166 -2.70 -16.47 -2.77
CA LYS A 166 -2.67 -15.00 -2.75
C LYS A 166 -2.16 -14.41 -1.44
N VAL A 167 -2.02 -15.22 -0.38
CA VAL A 167 -1.45 -14.75 0.89
C VAL A 167 0.06 -14.71 0.78
N ILE A 168 0.62 -13.52 0.99
CA ILE A 168 2.06 -13.30 0.89
C ILE A 168 2.75 -13.41 2.25
N GLY A 169 2.05 -13.04 3.33
CA GLY A 169 2.62 -13.09 4.66
C GLY A 169 1.77 -12.41 5.73
N LEU A 170 2.44 -11.95 6.77
CA LEU A 170 1.86 -11.20 7.87
C LEU A 170 1.97 -9.71 7.57
N ALA A 171 0.87 -8.99 7.71
CA ALA A 171 0.81 -7.55 7.50
C ALA A 171 1.52 -6.78 8.61
N GLU A 172 1.62 -5.49 8.44
CA GLU A 172 2.32 -4.55 9.28
C GLU A 172 2.20 -4.85 10.78
N PHE A 173 3.35 -4.96 11.44
CA PHE A 173 3.38 -5.30 12.85
C PHE A 173 3.41 -4.04 13.72
N MET A 174 2.23 -3.43 13.93
CA MET A 174 2.06 -2.15 14.64
C MET A 174 2.44 -2.23 16.11
N ASN A 175 2.21 -3.38 16.77
CA ASN A 175 2.55 -3.56 18.18
C ASN A 175 4.05 -3.84 18.38
N PHE A 176 4.93 -2.95 17.88
CA PHE A 176 6.37 -3.10 18.13
C PHE A 176 6.74 -3.03 19.61
N PRO A 177 6.04 -2.28 20.49
CA PRO A 177 6.31 -2.38 21.93
C PRO A 177 6.09 -3.78 22.50
N GLY A 178 5.05 -4.49 22.03
CA GLY A 178 4.80 -5.89 22.41
C GLY A 178 5.88 -6.84 21.88
N VAL A 179 6.41 -6.59 20.66
CA VAL A 179 7.56 -7.35 20.14
C VAL A 179 8.76 -7.20 21.07
N LEU A 180 9.10 -5.96 21.44
CA LEU A 180 10.26 -5.67 22.29
C LEU A 180 10.09 -6.17 23.73
N ALA A 181 8.85 -6.23 24.21
CA ALA A 181 8.51 -6.78 25.51
C ALA A 181 8.45 -8.32 25.53
N GLY A 182 8.47 -8.98 24.38
CA GLY A 182 8.33 -10.42 24.28
C GLY A 182 6.92 -10.92 24.62
N ASP A 183 5.88 -10.16 24.28
CA ASP A 183 4.48 -10.54 24.55
C ASP A 183 4.15 -11.91 23.91
N PRO A 184 3.59 -12.85 24.68
CA PRO A 184 3.33 -14.21 24.16
C PRO A 184 2.42 -14.27 22.94
N GLY A 185 1.37 -13.42 22.90
CA GLY A 185 0.44 -13.39 21.76
C GLY A 185 1.10 -12.82 20.51
N VAL A 186 1.93 -11.79 20.68
CA VAL A 186 2.76 -11.19 19.64
C VAL A 186 3.76 -12.21 19.10
N LEU A 187 4.51 -12.88 19.98
CA LEU A 187 5.50 -13.88 19.58
C LEU A 187 4.87 -15.07 18.88
N ALA A 188 3.65 -15.48 19.27
CA ALA A 188 2.93 -16.58 18.60
C ALA A 188 2.61 -16.22 17.13
N LYS A 189 2.16 -15.00 16.84
CA LYS A 189 1.92 -14.53 15.47
C LYS A 189 3.21 -14.49 14.65
N LEU A 190 4.27 -13.92 15.19
CA LEU A 190 5.58 -13.85 14.53
C LEU A 190 6.13 -15.26 14.23
N ALA A 191 6.09 -16.17 15.20
CA ALA A 191 6.56 -17.56 15.04
C ALA A 191 5.80 -18.30 13.93
N ALA A 192 4.49 -18.07 13.83
CA ALA A 192 3.64 -18.70 12.82
C ALA A 192 4.02 -18.29 11.38
N PHE A 193 4.65 -17.13 11.20
CA PHE A 193 4.99 -16.57 9.88
C PHE A 193 6.49 -16.44 9.59
N GLN A 194 7.37 -17.05 10.36
CA GLN A 194 8.84 -16.97 10.14
C GLN A 194 9.30 -17.43 8.76
N SER A 195 8.57 -18.33 8.10
CA SER A 195 8.87 -18.82 6.75
C SER A 195 8.27 -17.96 5.62
N ARG A 196 7.56 -16.90 5.97
CA ARG A 196 6.87 -16.00 5.04
C ARG A 196 7.33 -14.56 5.25
N HIS A 197 6.85 -13.67 4.42
CA HIS A 197 7.09 -12.23 4.62
C HIS A 197 6.40 -11.73 5.90
N ILE A 198 7.08 -10.90 6.66
CA ILE A 198 6.51 -10.18 7.81
C ILE A 198 6.79 -8.70 7.58
N ASP A 199 5.73 -7.94 7.40
CA ASP A 199 5.77 -6.49 7.25
C ASP A 199 5.81 -5.79 8.60
N GLY A 200 6.32 -4.56 8.64
CA GLY A 200 6.53 -3.79 9.83
C GLY A 200 5.88 -2.41 9.80
N HIS A 201 5.68 -1.91 11.02
CA HIS A 201 5.17 -0.57 11.30
C HIS A 201 5.86 -0.08 12.58
N ALA A 202 6.89 0.73 12.43
CA ALA A 202 7.73 1.10 13.57
C ALA A 202 8.23 2.55 13.47
N PRO A 203 7.30 3.54 13.58
CA PRO A 203 7.67 4.95 13.54
C PRO A 203 8.64 5.29 14.68
N LEU A 204 9.69 6.04 14.36
CA LEU A 204 10.72 6.52 15.29
C LEU A 204 11.51 5.43 16.02
N LEU A 205 11.31 4.15 15.71
CA LEU A 205 12.05 3.06 16.34
C LEU A 205 13.48 2.98 15.80
N ARG A 206 14.45 3.16 16.67
CA ARG A 206 15.89 3.22 16.34
C ARG A 206 16.75 2.42 17.34
N GLY A 207 18.05 2.40 17.13
CA GLY A 207 19.04 1.85 18.04
C GLY A 207 18.86 0.35 18.30
N LYS A 208 19.02 -0.07 19.56
CA LYS A 208 18.89 -1.49 19.96
C LYS A 208 17.45 -2.01 19.88
N GLY A 209 16.46 -1.16 20.07
CA GLY A 209 15.05 -1.53 19.88
C GLY A 209 14.78 -1.98 18.45
N LEU A 210 15.29 -1.24 17.46
CA LEU A 210 15.18 -1.62 16.05
C LEU A 210 15.88 -2.95 15.76
N ASN A 211 17.02 -3.24 16.37
CA ASN A 211 17.68 -4.55 16.23
C ASN A 211 16.78 -5.69 16.74
N GLY A 212 16.13 -5.51 17.89
CA GLY A 212 15.19 -6.49 18.45
C GLY A 212 13.99 -6.74 17.52
N TYR A 213 13.44 -5.66 16.96
CA TYR A 213 12.33 -5.71 16.02
C TYR A 213 12.69 -6.48 14.74
N ILE A 214 13.84 -6.20 14.15
CA ILE A 214 14.34 -6.91 12.96
C ILE A 214 14.66 -8.38 13.28
N ALA A 215 15.25 -8.64 14.44
CA ALA A 215 15.56 -10.00 14.88
C ALA A 215 14.32 -10.87 15.07
N ALA A 216 13.14 -10.27 15.27
CA ALA A 216 11.86 -10.96 15.32
C ALA A 216 11.36 -11.45 13.94
N GLY A 217 12.06 -11.13 12.85
CA GLY A 217 11.75 -11.62 11.51
C GLY A 217 11.10 -10.60 10.58
N ILE A 218 10.89 -9.35 11.04
CA ILE A 218 10.32 -8.28 10.23
C ILE A 218 11.32 -7.87 9.13
N ARG A 219 10.83 -7.63 7.89
CA ARG A 219 11.67 -7.42 6.70
C ARG A 219 11.46 -6.09 6.00
N THR A 220 10.28 -5.51 6.10
CA THR A 220 9.89 -4.23 5.48
C THR A 220 9.31 -3.30 6.53
N GLU A 221 9.26 -2.00 6.26
CA GLU A 221 8.51 -1.02 7.03
C GLU A 221 8.33 0.28 6.24
N HIS A 222 7.30 1.06 6.53
CA HIS A 222 6.87 2.24 5.76
C HIS A 222 6.73 3.53 6.59
N GLU A 223 7.13 3.52 7.86
CA GLU A 223 6.90 4.61 8.81
C GLU A 223 8.10 5.56 9.00
N ALA A 224 9.17 5.37 8.21
CA ALA A 224 10.29 6.28 8.26
C ALA A 224 9.92 7.66 7.68
N THR A 225 10.09 8.72 8.47
CA THR A 225 9.71 10.09 8.09
C THR A 225 10.91 11.00 7.85
N THR A 226 12.13 10.53 8.11
CA THR A 226 13.38 11.27 7.89
C THR A 226 14.44 10.41 7.21
N PRO A 227 15.37 11.02 6.45
CA PRO A 227 16.47 10.31 5.81
C PRO A 227 17.34 9.51 6.81
N GLU A 228 17.62 10.08 7.98
CA GLU A 228 18.46 9.48 9.02
C GLU A 228 17.80 8.22 9.62
N GLU A 229 16.49 8.25 9.83
CA GLU A 229 15.72 7.10 10.28
C GLU A 229 15.73 5.99 9.22
N ALA A 230 15.42 6.35 7.98
CA ALA A 230 15.36 5.41 6.86
C ALA A 230 16.73 4.76 6.61
N LEU A 231 17.82 5.55 6.59
CA LEU A 231 19.18 5.02 6.38
C LEU A 231 19.60 4.08 7.51
N GLU A 232 19.23 4.33 8.76
CA GLU A 232 19.49 3.39 9.84
C GLU A 232 18.75 2.07 9.64
N LYS A 233 17.47 2.11 9.26
CA LYS A 233 16.65 0.93 8.96
C LYS A 233 17.24 0.12 7.80
N LEU A 234 17.60 0.78 6.70
CA LEU A 234 18.27 0.17 5.54
C LEU A 234 19.60 -0.50 5.94
N SER A 235 20.44 0.21 6.69
CA SER A 235 21.75 -0.28 7.12
C SER A 235 21.67 -1.48 8.05
N LYS A 236 20.53 -1.69 8.69
CA LYS A 236 20.22 -2.84 9.54
C LYS A 236 19.50 -3.97 8.81
N GLY A 237 19.26 -3.82 7.51
CA GLY A 237 18.72 -4.88 6.65
C GLY A 237 17.21 -4.89 6.46
N LEU A 238 16.49 -3.84 6.86
CA LEU A 238 15.11 -3.62 6.43
C LEU A 238 15.07 -3.08 5.00
N THR A 239 14.08 -3.46 4.23
CA THR A 239 13.64 -2.68 3.07
C THR A 239 12.70 -1.58 3.56
N VAL A 240 12.96 -0.33 3.17
CA VAL A 240 12.09 0.79 3.51
C VAL A 240 11.13 1.06 2.35
N LEU A 241 9.84 1.08 2.64
CA LEU A 241 8.80 1.44 1.71
C LEU A 241 8.54 2.94 1.84
N ILE A 242 8.88 3.70 0.80
CA ILE A 242 8.68 5.15 0.77
C ILE A 242 7.21 5.42 0.53
N ARG A 243 6.55 5.98 1.55
CA ARG A 243 5.11 6.23 1.53
C ARG A 243 4.77 7.59 0.91
N GLU A 244 3.78 7.57 0.00
CA GLU A 244 3.17 8.77 -0.57
C GLU A 244 1.67 8.56 -0.74
N GLY A 245 0.93 8.70 0.37
CA GLY A 245 -0.51 8.56 0.43
C GLY A 245 -1.26 9.89 0.37
N SER A 246 -2.50 9.89 0.83
CA SER A 246 -3.31 11.11 0.97
C SER A 246 -3.05 11.82 2.30
N VAL A 247 -2.78 11.06 3.35
CA VAL A 247 -2.59 11.57 4.72
C VAL A 247 -1.11 11.71 5.04
N CYS A 248 -0.32 10.66 4.84
CA CYS A 248 1.11 10.62 5.13
C CYS A 248 1.90 10.70 3.84
N LYS A 249 2.76 11.71 3.75
CA LYS A 249 3.53 12.08 2.54
C LYS A 249 5.00 12.20 2.91
N ASP A 250 5.74 11.10 2.74
CA ASP A 250 7.14 11.01 3.14
C ASP A 250 8.12 11.04 1.97
N LEU A 251 7.61 10.98 0.72
CA LEU A 251 8.43 10.97 -0.50
C LEU A 251 9.38 12.18 -0.58
N HIS A 252 8.90 13.38 -0.31
CA HIS A 252 9.73 14.59 -0.36
C HIS A 252 10.91 14.52 0.62
N ALA A 253 10.69 13.97 1.81
CA ALA A 253 11.75 13.82 2.81
C ALA A 253 12.74 12.70 2.43
N LEU A 254 12.24 11.63 1.83
CA LEU A 254 13.04 10.43 1.56
C LEU A 254 13.62 10.36 0.13
N ALA A 255 13.16 11.19 -0.80
CA ALA A 255 13.70 11.24 -2.16
C ALA A 255 15.25 11.35 -2.21
N PRO A 256 15.92 12.14 -1.35
CA PRO A 256 17.37 12.27 -1.40
C PRO A 256 18.15 10.97 -1.13
N ILE A 257 17.53 9.98 -0.46
CA ILE A 257 18.18 8.70 -0.20
C ILE A 257 17.90 7.65 -1.28
N LEU A 258 16.99 7.90 -2.22
CA LEU A 258 16.69 7.01 -3.33
C LEU A 258 17.66 7.29 -4.48
N THR A 259 18.73 6.52 -4.53
CA THR A 259 19.80 6.57 -5.53
C THR A 259 19.92 5.24 -6.26
N ASP A 260 20.72 5.14 -7.32
CA ASP A 260 20.96 3.87 -8.01
C ASP A 260 21.55 2.78 -7.07
N GLN A 261 22.31 3.19 -6.05
CA GLN A 261 22.92 2.29 -5.06
C GLN A 261 21.91 1.79 -4.02
N THR A 262 21.00 2.66 -3.58
CA THR A 262 20.02 2.32 -2.51
C THR A 262 18.71 1.78 -3.04
N ALA A 263 18.38 2.05 -4.31
CA ALA A 263 17.15 1.58 -4.95
C ALA A 263 16.86 0.07 -4.76
N PRO A 264 17.85 -0.84 -4.73
CA PRO A 264 17.58 -2.26 -4.45
C PRO A 264 16.94 -2.56 -3.09
N PHE A 265 17.00 -1.62 -2.16
CA PHE A 265 16.52 -1.76 -0.77
C PHE A 265 15.36 -0.79 -0.45
N LEU A 266 14.86 -0.09 -1.45
CA LEU A 266 13.77 0.87 -1.34
C LEU A 266 12.63 0.48 -2.29
N ALA A 267 11.40 0.64 -1.85
CA ALA A 267 10.23 0.48 -2.71
C ALA A 267 9.23 1.62 -2.43
N PHE A 268 8.18 1.74 -3.23
CA PHE A 268 7.10 2.70 -3.01
C PHE A 268 5.86 2.02 -2.46
N CYS A 269 5.14 2.74 -1.61
CA CYS A 269 3.80 2.38 -1.17
C CYS A 269 2.90 3.60 -1.09
N THR A 270 1.59 3.39 -1.13
CA THR A 270 0.62 4.48 -0.96
C THR A 270 -0.03 4.51 0.40
N ASP A 271 -0.06 3.39 1.12
CA ASP A 271 -0.72 3.27 2.41
C ASP A 271 -2.21 3.69 2.28
N ASP A 272 -2.58 4.84 2.80
CA ASP A 272 -3.93 5.41 2.71
C ASP A 272 -4.04 6.40 1.55
N ARG A 273 -4.63 5.99 0.42
CA ARG A 273 -4.85 6.89 -0.73
C ARG A 273 -6.32 6.94 -1.11
N ASN A 274 -6.91 8.13 -1.07
CA ASN A 274 -8.33 8.34 -1.33
C ASN A 274 -8.62 8.43 -2.84
N PRO A 275 -9.89 8.22 -3.26
CA PRO A 275 -10.25 8.19 -4.68
C PRO A 275 -10.11 9.53 -5.38
N LEU A 276 -10.23 10.65 -4.67
CA LEU A 276 -10.08 11.99 -5.27
C LEU A 276 -8.62 12.22 -5.69
N ASP A 277 -7.66 11.90 -4.81
CA ASP A 277 -6.24 12.03 -5.14
C ASP A 277 -5.84 11.07 -6.27
N ILE A 278 -6.42 9.85 -6.30
CA ILE A 278 -6.20 8.93 -7.44
C ILE A 278 -6.71 9.55 -8.73
N ALA A 279 -7.90 10.13 -8.73
CA ALA A 279 -8.52 10.71 -9.93
C ALA A 279 -7.80 11.98 -10.42
N GLU A 280 -7.32 12.83 -9.50
CA GLU A 280 -6.68 14.12 -9.83
C GLU A 280 -5.20 14.00 -10.09
N GLU A 281 -4.49 13.19 -9.31
CA GLU A 281 -3.03 13.09 -9.32
C GLU A 281 -2.53 11.79 -9.98
N GLY A 282 -3.26 10.71 -9.86
CA GLY A 282 -2.84 9.35 -10.22
C GLY A 282 -2.47 8.50 -8.99
N HIS A 283 -1.74 7.43 -9.19
CA HIS A 283 -1.33 6.48 -8.16
C HIS A 283 0.20 6.34 -8.12
N LEU A 284 0.78 5.15 -8.36
CA LEU A 284 2.24 5.02 -8.39
C LEU A 284 2.90 5.78 -9.55
N ASP A 285 2.21 6.05 -10.64
CA ASP A 285 2.68 6.95 -11.70
C ASP A 285 2.91 8.37 -11.16
N PHE A 286 2.05 8.85 -10.25
CA PHE A 286 2.26 10.11 -9.52
C PHE A 286 3.49 10.04 -8.63
N VAL A 287 3.65 8.97 -7.86
CA VAL A 287 4.80 8.79 -6.96
C VAL A 287 6.12 8.79 -7.76
N ILE A 288 6.16 8.05 -8.88
CA ILE A 288 7.33 7.95 -9.75
C ILE A 288 7.71 9.32 -10.34
N ARG A 289 6.75 10.02 -10.98
CA ARG A 289 7.06 11.32 -11.59
C ARG A 289 7.44 12.37 -10.57
N THR A 290 6.83 12.33 -9.38
CA THR A 290 7.19 13.24 -8.28
C THR A 290 8.60 12.94 -7.78
N ALA A 291 8.98 11.68 -7.57
CA ALA A 291 10.34 11.30 -7.22
C ALA A 291 11.37 11.82 -8.23
N ILE A 292 11.10 11.61 -9.52
CA ILE A 292 11.99 12.09 -10.61
C ILE A 292 12.07 13.63 -10.62
N ALA A 293 10.96 14.33 -10.43
CA ALA A 293 10.93 15.78 -10.35
C ALA A 293 11.72 16.33 -9.14
N LEU A 294 11.82 15.55 -8.06
CA LEU A 294 12.64 15.84 -6.88
C LEU A 294 14.15 15.51 -7.08
N GLY A 295 14.53 15.00 -8.27
CA GLY A 295 15.91 14.72 -8.62
C GLY A 295 16.33 13.26 -8.43
N VAL A 296 15.40 12.34 -8.15
CA VAL A 296 15.68 10.90 -8.13
C VAL A 296 16.01 10.44 -9.55
N PRO A 297 17.11 9.68 -9.77
CA PRO A 297 17.38 9.10 -11.07
C PRO A 297 16.21 8.23 -11.57
N PRO A 298 15.78 8.36 -12.84
CA PRO A 298 14.68 7.56 -13.36
C PRO A 298 14.88 6.04 -13.13
N LEU A 299 16.09 5.53 -13.32
CA LEU A 299 16.40 4.12 -13.08
C LEU A 299 16.10 3.72 -11.63
N ALA A 300 16.48 4.54 -10.66
CA ALA A 300 16.20 4.28 -9.23
C ALA A 300 14.69 4.29 -8.95
N ALA A 301 13.96 5.27 -9.50
CA ALA A 301 12.51 5.37 -9.32
C ALA A 301 11.76 4.16 -9.89
N TYR A 302 12.08 3.74 -11.12
CA TYR A 302 11.43 2.56 -11.73
C TYR A 302 11.87 1.25 -11.07
N ARG A 303 13.09 1.13 -10.56
CA ARG A 303 13.50 -0.01 -9.72
C ARG A 303 12.66 -0.08 -8.45
N ALA A 304 12.51 1.01 -7.72
CA ALA A 304 11.71 1.08 -6.51
C ALA A 304 10.23 0.72 -6.75
N ALA A 305 9.68 1.17 -7.90
CA ALA A 305 8.29 0.90 -8.28
C ALA A 305 8.03 -0.53 -8.78
N SER A 306 9.05 -1.33 -9.09
CA SER A 306 8.85 -2.63 -9.73
C SER A 306 9.82 -3.72 -9.23
N TRP A 307 11.07 -3.71 -9.67
CA TRP A 307 12.02 -4.79 -9.36
C TRP A 307 12.33 -4.90 -7.87
N SER A 308 12.60 -3.79 -7.20
CA SER A 308 12.93 -3.79 -5.76
C SER A 308 11.72 -4.20 -4.93
N ALA A 309 10.53 -3.69 -5.28
CA ALA A 309 9.26 -4.09 -4.70
C ALA A 309 9.02 -5.60 -4.83
N ALA A 310 9.19 -6.15 -6.04
CA ALA A 310 9.05 -7.58 -6.29
C ALA A 310 10.01 -8.41 -5.42
N ARG A 311 11.29 -7.99 -5.34
CA ARG A 311 12.31 -8.70 -4.56
C ARG A 311 12.05 -8.65 -3.06
N ALA A 312 11.62 -7.51 -2.54
CA ALA A 312 11.29 -7.35 -1.12
C ALA A 312 10.22 -8.35 -0.65
N PHE A 313 9.26 -8.64 -1.52
CA PHE A 313 8.12 -9.52 -1.21
C PHE A 313 8.24 -10.93 -1.82
N GLY A 314 9.41 -11.29 -2.37
CA GLY A 314 9.66 -12.63 -2.91
C GLY A 314 8.90 -12.94 -4.21
N LEU A 315 8.42 -11.94 -4.93
CA LEU A 315 7.75 -12.07 -6.22
C LEU A 315 8.79 -12.13 -7.35
N HIS A 316 9.43 -13.30 -7.52
CA HIS A 316 10.56 -13.46 -8.43
C HIS A 316 10.19 -13.53 -9.91
N ASP A 317 8.89 -13.63 -10.21
CA ASP A 317 8.33 -13.79 -11.55
C ASP A 317 8.00 -12.45 -12.24
N ARG A 318 8.36 -11.30 -11.67
CA ARG A 318 8.00 -9.97 -12.17
C ARG A 318 9.02 -8.89 -11.80
N GLY A 319 8.80 -7.68 -12.31
CA GLY A 319 9.62 -6.49 -12.00
C GLY A 319 10.67 -6.17 -13.06
N LEU A 320 10.79 -6.97 -14.13
CA LEU A 320 11.67 -6.72 -15.28
C LEU A 320 10.92 -6.95 -16.61
N VAL A 321 11.35 -6.26 -17.67
CA VAL A 321 10.96 -6.60 -19.03
C VAL A 321 11.94 -7.64 -19.56
N ALA A 322 11.74 -8.90 -19.17
CA ALA A 322 12.68 -9.99 -19.49
C ALA A 322 11.96 -11.33 -19.68
N PRO A 323 12.51 -12.26 -20.47
CA PRO A 323 11.95 -13.60 -20.62
C PRO A 323 11.80 -14.32 -19.28
N GLY A 324 10.68 -15.03 -19.13
CA GLY A 324 10.30 -15.73 -17.89
C GLY A 324 9.53 -14.87 -16.89
N GLN A 325 9.52 -13.55 -17.05
CA GLN A 325 8.75 -12.65 -16.20
C GLN A 325 7.29 -12.60 -16.63
N ARG A 326 6.40 -12.35 -15.67
CA ARG A 326 4.98 -12.08 -15.91
C ARG A 326 4.85 -10.86 -16.84
N ALA A 327 3.98 -10.95 -17.81
CA ALA A 327 3.78 -9.89 -18.79
C ALA A 327 2.92 -8.74 -18.25
N ASP A 328 3.40 -8.15 -17.16
CA ASP A 328 2.89 -6.94 -16.54
C ASP A 328 3.74 -5.78 -17.06
N LEU A 329 3.17 -4.97 -17.95
CA LEU A 329 3.90 -3.95 -18.70
C LEU A 329 3.13 -2.64 -18.73
N VAL A 330 3.87 -1.54 -18.61
CA VAL A 330 3.34 -0.17 -18.74
C VAL A 330 4.02 0.50 -19.93
N VAL A 331 3.22 1.03 -20.85
CA VAL A 331 3.68 1.80 -22.00
C VAL A 331 3.57 3.28 -21.66
N LEU A 332 4.67 4.00 -21.78
CA LEU A 332 4.80 5.40 -21.43
C LEU A 332 5.02 6.28 -22.65
N ASP A 333 4.34 7.41 -22.72
CA ASP A 333 4.65 8.48 -23.65
C ASP A 333 5.92 9.24 -23.27
N ASP A 334 6.15 9.41 -21.95
CA ASP A 334 7.33 10.06 -21.39
C ASP A 334 7.80 9.36 -20.11
N LEU A 335 9.11 9.10 -20.02
CA LEU A 335 9.71 8.39 -18.90
C LEU A 335 9.78 9.25 -17.62
N ALA A 336 10.11 10.52 -17.75
CA ALA A 336 10.28 11.41 -16.60
C ALA A 336 8.93 11.82 -16.00
N ALA A 337 7.95 12.07 -16.86
CA ALA A 337 6.58 12.38 -16.46
C ALA A 337 5.78 11.14 -16.04
N CYS A 338 6.33 9.94 -16.24
CA CYS A 338 5.61 8.67 -16.08
C CYS A 338 4.23 8.71 -16.75
N ALA A 339 4.17 9.25 -17.97
CA ALA A 339 2.91 9.46 -18.70
C ALA A 339 2.40 8.14 -19.25
N VAL A 340 1.53 7.48 -18.51
CA VAL A 340 0.97 6.16 -18.87
C VAL A 340 0.02 6.30 -20.04
N SER A 341 0.27 5.56 -21.14
CA SER A 341 -0.59 5.51 -22.33
C SER A 341 -1.32 4.19 -22.48
N GLN A 342 -0.72 3.08 -22.03
CA GLN A 342 -1.33 1.76 -22.07
C GLN A 342 -0.73 0.86 -21.01
N VAL A 343 -1.55 -0.05 -20.47
CA VAL A 343 -1.13 -1.05 -19.48
C VAL A 343 -1.50 -2.44 -19.97
N PHE A 344 -0.63 -3.41 -19.66
CA PHE A 344 -0.87 -4.82 -19.84
C PHE A 344 -0.74 -5.53 -18.51
N SER A 345 -1.76 -6.27 -18.12
CA SER A 345 -1.73 -7.14 -16.94
C SER A 345 -1.80 -8.59 -17.38
N ALA A 346 -0.80 -9.38 -17.00
CA ALA A 346 -0.67 -10.77 -17.42
C ALA A 346 -0.83 -10.95 -18.95
N GLY A 347 -0.20 -10.07 -19.74
CA GLY A 347 -0.26 -10.10 -21.21
C GLY A 347 -1.57 -9.60 -21.84
N ARG A 348 -2.55 -9.19 -21.03
CA ARG A 348 -3.84 -8.67 -21.51
C ARG A 348 -3.85 -7.14 -21.46
N PRO A 349 -4.24 -6.46 -22.55
CA PRO A 349 -4.46 -5.02 -22.52
C PRO A 349 -5.51 -4.64 -21.47
N VAL A 350 -5.25 -3.57 -20.74
CA VAL A 350 -6.19 -3.01 -19.78
C VAL A 350 -7.11 -2.04 -20.49
N ASP A 351 -8.39 -2.39 -20.55
CA ASP A 351 -9.46 -1.60 -21.15
C ASP A 351 -10.78 -1.80 -20.39
N ALA A 352 -11.83 -1.10 -20.80
CA ALA A 352 -13.14 -1.21 -20.16
C ALA A 352 -13.70 -2.64 -20.18
N ALA A 353 -13.51 -3.37 -21.26
CA ALA A 353 -14.00 -4.74 -21.41
C ALA A 353 -13.38 -5.70 -20.39
N LEU A 354 -12.11 -5.46 -20.01
CA LEU A 354 -11.44 -6.24 -18.98
C LEU A 354 -12.16 -6.13 -17.63
N PHE A 355 -12.62 -4.94 -17.28
CA PHE A 355 -13.33 -4.69 -16.02
C PHE A 355 -14.76 -5.20 -16.05
N ASP A 356 -15.45 -5.03 -17.18
CA ASP A 356 -16.87 -5.42 -17.32
C ASP A 356 -17.06 -6.94 -17.35
N ALA A 357 -16.03 -7.71 -17.70
CA ALA A 357 -16.06 -9.17 -17.73
C ALA A 357 -15.96 -9.83 -16.35
N ARG A 358 -15.73 -9.07 -15.28
CA ARG A 358 -15.57 -9.62 -13.92
C ARG A 358 -16.89 -10.08 -13.32
N PRO A 359 -16.90 -11.20 -12.56
CA PRO A 359 -18.09 -11.56 -11.78
C PRO A 359 -18.35 -10.51 -10.69
N PRO A 360 -19.62 -10.28 -10.32
CA PRO A 360 -19.93 -9.39 -9.19
C PRO A 360 -19.36 -9.96 -7.89
N LEU A 361 -18.93 -9.07 -7.00
CA LEU A 361 -18.48 -9.40 -5.66
C LEU A 361 -19.64 -9.20 -4.66
N ASP A 362 -19.89 -10.21 -3.84
CA ASP A 362 -20.90 -10.11 -2.81
C ASP A 362 -20.49 -9.08 -1.75
N SER A 363 -21.48 -8.28 -1.30
CA SER A 363 -21.26 -7.32 -0.22
C SER A 363 -21.25 -8.05 1.12
N ILE A 364 -20.28 -7.74 1.97
CA ILE A 364 -20.23 -8.21 3.35
C ILE A 364 -20.36 -7.06 4.36
N GLY A 365 -20.52 -7.36 5.63
CA GLY A 365 -20.50 -6.38 6.72
C GLY A 365 -21.69 -5.42 6.78
N ARG A 366 -22.77 -5.64 6.01
CA ARG A 366 -23.97 -4.80 6.11
C ARG A 366 -24.54 -4.87 7.53
N GLY A 367 -24.71 -3.70 8.18
CA GLY A 367 -25.18 -3.61 9.57
C GLY A 367 -24.14 -3.98 10.62
N SER A 368 -22.86 -4.10 10.28
CA SER A 368 -21.77 -4.32 11.23
C SER A 368 -21.49 -3.09 12.11
N VAL A 369 -21.75 -1.89 11.62
CA VAL A 369 -21.66 -0.66 12.42
C VAL A 369 -22.88 -0.53 13.31
N ARG A 370 -22.66 -0.60 14.62
CA ARG A 370 -23.71 -0.58 15.68
C ARG A 370 -23.54 0.60 16.61
N ALA A 371 -23.08 1.73 16.08
CA ALA A 371 -22.95 2.96 16.84
C ALA A 371 -24.31 3.40 17.37
N ARG A 372 -24.35 3.90 18.61
CA ARG A 372 -25.55 4.51 19.14
C ARG A 372 -25.85 5.84 18.46
N HIS A 373 -27.08 6.31 18.59
CA HIS A 373 -27.42 7.66 18.16
C HIS A 373 -26.64 8.69 19.01
N VAL A 374 -25.99 9.63 18.34
CA VAL A 374 -25.16 10.68 18.92
C VAL A 374 -25.90 12.00 18.90
N THR A 375 -25.84 12.73 20.01
CA THR A 375 -26.44 14.06 20.18
C THR A 375 -25.36 15.09 20.51
N GLU A 376 -25.69 16.38 20.42
CA GLU A 376 -24.75 17.47 20.77
C GLU A 376 -24.22 17.36 22.20
N ALA A 377 -25.04 16.90 23.14
CA ALA A 377 -24.65 16.72 24.55
C ALA A 377 -23.55 15.67 24.73
N ASP A 378 -23.38 14.75 23.78
CA ASP A 378 -22.33 13.71 23.82
C ASP A 378 -20.95 14.26 23.57
N PHE A 379 -20.83 15.43 22.96
CA PHE A 379 -19.55 16.12 22.72
C PHE A 379 -19.12 17.02 23.88
N ALA A 380 -19.83 17.00 25.00
CA ALA A 380 -19.41 17.70 26.21
C ALA A 380 -18.05 17.13 26.71
N ALA A 381 -17.14 18.02 27.05
CA ALA A 381 -15.81 17.68 27.54
C ALA A 381 -15.65 18.14 29.01
N PRO A 382 -16.25 17.42 29.98
CA PRO A 382 -16.18 17.79 31.40
C PRO A 382 -14.73 17.74 31.90
N GLY A 383 -14.41 18.57 32.89
CA GLY A 383 -13.07 18.61 33.44
C GLY A 383 -13.01 19.41 34.73
N SER A 384 -11.89 19.30 35.46
CA SER A 384 -11.65 19.99 36.71
C SER A 384 -11.03 21.39 36.56
N GLY A 385 -10.78 21.83 35.32
CA GLY A 385 -10.16 23.13 35.08
C GLY A 385 -9.77 23.32 33.60
N PRO A 386 -9.18 24.49 33.26
CA PRO A 386 -8.90 24.87 31.87
C PRO A 386 -7.67 24.16 31.28
N SER A 387 -6.74 23.63 32.07
CA SER A 387 -5.56 22.91 31.59
C SER A 387 -5.98 21.62 30.84
N THR A 388 -5.53 21.45 29.62
CA THR A 388 -6.01 20.40 28.73
C THR A 388 -4.87 19.85 27.88
N PRO A 389 -4.68 18.52 27.87
CA PRO A 389 -3.84 17.90 26.85
C PRO A 389 -4.53 18.00 25.49
N VAL A 390 -3.78 18.45 24.50
CA VAL A 390 -4.24 18.68 23.12
C VAL A 390 -3.32 17.93 22.17
N ILE A 391 -3.88 17.19 21.24
CA ILE A 391 -3.15 16.51 20.18
C ILE A 391 -2.77 17.52 19.10
N GLY A 392 -1.48 17.70 18.84
CA GLY A 392 -0.99 18.54 17.75
C GLY A 392 -0.85 17.72 16.46
N VAL A 393 -1.57 18.10 15.42
CA VAL A 393 -1.43 17.49 14.09
C VAL A 393 -0.19 18.03 13.41
N VAL A 394 0.61 17.15 12.82
CA VAL A 394 1.71 17.51 11.92
C VAL A 394 1.26 17.13 10.51
N PRO A 395 0.91 18.11 9.65
CA PRO A 395 0.38 17.82 8.31
C PRO A 395 1.32 16.94 7.49
N GLY A 396 0.76 15.94 6.82
CA GLY A 396 1.51 15.00 5.98
C GLY A 396 2.39 14.01 6.75
N LYS A 397 2.25 13.88 8.08
CA LYS A 397 3.04 12.96 8.90
C LYS A 397 2.16 12.10 9.79
N ILE A 398 2.60 10.86 10.05
CA ILE A 398 1.94 9.94 10.98
C ILE A 398 2.10 10.37 12.44
N ILE A 399 3.18 11.08 12.76
CA ILE A 399 3.49 11.50 14.11
C ILE A 399 2.61 12.68 14.54
N THR A 400 2.26 12.71 15.83
CA THR A 400 1.54 13.81 16.46
C THR A 400 2.36 14.41 17.60
N LEU A 401 2.03 15.63 17.97
CA LEU A 401 2.64 16.32 19.09
C LEU A 401 1.66 16.33 20.28
N ARG A 402 2.19 16.42 21.50
CA ARG A 402 1.40 16.71 22.70
C ARG A 402 1.60 18.16 23.08
N HIS A 403 0.49 18.89 23.23
CA HIS A 403 0.46 20.22 23.81
C HIS A 403 -0.34 20.17 25.12
N ASP A 404 0.10 20.91 26.14
CA ASP A 404 -0.70 21.15 27.33
C ASP A 404 -1.12 22.63 27.28
N LEU A 405 -2.37 22.90 26.92
CA LEU A 405 -2.91 24.26 26.68
C LEU A 405 -3.94 24.65 27.72
N THR A 406 -4.10 25.96 27.91
CA THR A 406 -5.22 26.51 28.70
C THR A 406 -6.35 26.86 27.75
N LEU A 407 -7.45 26.10 27.83
CA LEU A 407 -8.63 26.30 26.97
C LEU A 407 -9.73 27.08 27.73
N PRO A 408 -10.68 27.71 27.01
CA PRO A 408 -11.87 28.30 27.64
C PRO A 408 -12.61 27.25 28.46
N TYR A 409 -12.93 27.63 29.72
CA TYR A 409 -13.56 26.75 30.70
C TYR A 409 -14.73 27.46 31.37
N SER A 410 -15.92 26.88 31.28
CA SER A 410 -17.13 27.41 31.91
C SER A 410 -18.13 26.29 32.17
N GLY A 411 -18.85 26.38 33.29
CA GLY A 411 -19.88 25.41 33.68
C GLY A 411 -19.36 23.99 33.90
N GLY A 412 -18.06 23.82 34.28
CA GLY A 412 -17.47 22.51 34.45
C GLY A 412 -17.02 21.85 33.13
N GLU A 413 -17.02 22.55 32.01
CA GLU A 413 -16.73 22.04 30.68
C GLU A 413 -15.61 22.84 30.00
N ARG A 414 -14.68 22.12 29.33
CA ARG A 414 -13.70 22.69 28.40
C ARG A 414 -14.33 22.90 27.05
N ARG A 415 -13.98 24.02 26.39
CA ARG A 415 -14.54 24.39 25.08
C ARG A 415 -13.44 24.48 24.04
N ILE A 416 -13.85 24.50 22.77
CA ILE A 416 -12.96 24.78 21.64
C ILE A 416 -12.38 26.18 21.79
N ASP A 417 -11.22 26.41 21.17
CA ASP A 417 -10.55 27.71 21.12
C ASP A 417 -10.01 27.90 19.71
N LEU A 418 -10.78 28.61 18.90
CA LEU A 418 -10.42 28.85 17.51
C LEU A 418 -9.24 29.83 17.36
N ASP A 419 -9.01 30.70 18.37
CA ASP A 419 -7.87 31.62 18.36
C ASP A 419 -6.55 30.85 18.58
N GLN A 420 -6.61 29.72 19.29
CA GLN A 420 -5.51 28.79 19.44
C GLN A 420 -5.52 27.64 18.43
N ASP A 421 -6.47 27.67 17.46
CA ASP A 421 -6.65 26.60 16.46
C ASP A 421 -6.97 25.23 17.08
N VAL A 422 -7.79 25.21 18.12
CA VAL A 422 -8.16 24.02 18.86
C VAL A 422 -9.64 23.68 18.68
N VAL A 423 -9.89 22.46 18.18
CA VAL A 423 -11.23 21.90 18.02
C VAL A 423 -11.39 20.62 18.83
N LYS A 424 -12.63 20.09 18.92
CA LYS A 424 -12.91 18.79 19.51
C LYS A 424 -12.86 17.71 18.43
N VAL A 425 -12.35 16.55 18.81
CA VAL A 425 -12.52 15.28 18.10
C VAL A 425 -13.25 14.30 19.01
N ALA A 426 -14.15 13.50 18.45
CA ALA A 426 -14.88 12.49 19.21
C ALA A 426 -14.67 11.11 18.60
N VAL A 427 -14.45 10.10 19.45
CA VAL A 427 -14.39 8.69 19.09
C VAL A 427 -15.66 8.03 19.59
N VAL A 428 -16.47 7.52 18.68
CA VAL A 428 -17.74 6.83 18.96
C VAL A 428 -17.54 5.33 18.83
N GLU A 429 -17.87 4.57 19.87
CA GLU A 429 -17.84 3.10 19.81
C GLU A 429 -18.88 2.62 18.80
N ARG A 430 -18.43 1.85 17.83
CA ARG A 430 -19.23 1.41 16.66
C ARG A 430 -19.55 -0.09 16.61
N HIS A 431 -19.03 -0.87 17.55
CA HIS A 431 -19.17 -2.33 17.52
C HIS A 431 -20.32 -2.84 18.40
N GLY A 432 -21.03 -1.93 19.11
CA GLY A 432 -22.12 -2.27 20.03
C GLY A 432 -21.60 -2.93 21.32
N ARG A 433 -20.35 -2.65 21.70
CA ARG A 433 -19.68 -3.21 22.89
C ARG A 433 -19.63 -2.26 24.09
N THR A 434 -20.30 -1.14 24.01
CA THR A 434 -20.38 -0.19 25.11
C THR A 434 -21.03 -0.84 26.34
N PRO A 435 -20.34 -0.95 27.51
CA PRO A 435 -20.93 -1.47 28.72
C PRO A 435 -22.19 -0.68 29.14
N PRO A 436 -23.16 -1.32 29.79
CA PRO A 436 -24.30 -0.61 30.35
C PRO A 436 -23.88 0.54 31.26
N GLY A 437 -24.44 1.74 31.03
CA GLY A 437 -24.13 2.94 31.78
C GLY A 437 -22.88 3.70 31.35
N ALA A 438 -22.07 3.17 30.42
CA ALA A 438 -20.97 3.90 29.82
C ALA A 438 -21.43 4.80 28.67
N ARG A 439 -20.71 5.89 28.41
CA ARG A 439 -21.07 6.84 27.34
C ARG A 439 -20.87 6.27 25.92
N GLY A 440 -19.89 5.37 25.73
CA GLY A 440 -19.50 4.87 24.42
C GLY A 440 -18.91 5.94 23.49
N ILE A 441 -18.56 7.11 24.03
CA ILE A 441 -17.94 8.23 23.31
C ILE A 441 -16.81 8.80 24.16
N GLY A 442 -15.64 8.93 23.55
CA GLY A 442 -14.51 9.70 24.05
C GLY A 442 -14.40 11.04 23.33
N VAL A 443 -14.10 12.12 24.05
CA VAL A 443 -13.86 13.45 23.47
C VAL A 443 -12.46 13.89 23.82
N ALA A 444 -11.71 14.33 22.82
CA ALA A 444 -10.38 14.91 22.94
C ALA A 444 -10.31 16.27 22.24
N PHE A 445 -9.19 16.97 22.39
CA PHE A 445 -8.93 18.23 21.73
C PHE A 445 -7.76 18.07 20.76
N VAL A 446 -7.88 18.71 19.59
CA VAL A 446 -6.90 18.63 18.51
C VAL A 446 -6.57 20.04 18.04
N LYS A 447 -5.29 20.33 17.88
CA LYS A 447 -4.76 21.53 17.24
C LYS A 447 -4.43 21.19 15.80
N LEU A 448 -5.16 21.80 14.85
CA LEU A 448 -5.17 21.42 13.44
C LEU A 448 -4.19 22.17 12.56
N SER A 449 -3.64 23.31 13.01
CA SER A 449 -2.86 24.21 12.14
C SER A 449 -3.70 24.73 10.95
N LEU A 450 -4.74 25.53 11.23
CA LEU A 450 -5.73 26.06 10.27
C LEU A 450 -5.12 26.81 9.08
N ILE A 451 -3.86 27.21 9.13
CA ILE A 451 -3.13 27.79 7.99
C ILE A 451 -3.18 26.92 6.72
N HIS A 452 -3.31 25.61 6.89
CA HIS A 452 -3.43 24.66 5.78
C HIS A 452 -4.88 24.37 5.36
N ILE A 453 -5.88 24.80 6.15
CA ILE A 453 -7.32 24.61 5.86
C ILE A 453 -7.92 25.90 5.26
N SER A 454 -7.30 27.06 5.51
CA SER A 454 -7.84 28.38 5.13
C SER A 454 -7.48 28.87 3.72
N GLU A 455 -6.67 28.11 2.98
CA GLU A 455 -6.51 28.39 1.55
C GLU A 455 -7.39 27.42 0.76
N PRO A 456 -8.54 27.86 0.23
CA PRO A 456 -9.22 27.14 -0.83
C PRO A 456 -8.37 27.33 -2.09
N THR A 457 -7.31 26.56 -2.23
CA THR A 457 -6.42 26.63 -3.38
C THR A 457 -7.02 26.00 -4.63
N ARG A 458 -8.28 25.53 -4.58
CA ARG A 458 -8.97 25.01 -5.77
C ARG A 458 -10.41 25.48 -5.80
N PRO A 459 -10.86 26.15 -6.89
CA PRO A 459 -12.29 26.28 -7.15
C PRO A 459 -12.87 24.86 -7.38
N TYR A 460 -13.93 24.55 -6.71
CA TYR A 460 -14.74 23.35 -6.93
C TYR A 460 -15.26 23.30 -8.36
#